data_df693591c71b17ca5cf52b20668b9abb
#
_entry.id   df693591c71b17ca5cf52b20668b9abb
#
_cell.length_a   1.000
_cell.length_b   1.000
_cell.length_c   1.000
_cell.angle_alpha   90.00
_cell.angle_beta   90.00
_cell.angle_gamma   90.00
#
_symmetry.space_group_name_H-M   'P 1'
#
loop_
_entity.id
_entity.type
_entity.pdbx_description
1 polymer ?
#
loop_
_entity_poly.entity_id
_entity_poly.type
_entity_poly.pdbx_seq_one_letter_code
_entity_poly.pdbx_strand_id
1 'polypeptide(L)'
;MPLPDNLEPAIRDPRKLRLTAWILVAIMIVGGGLIFTAYQRWSLDKASDTRPAVIHRIKQERDLRIIRQDGKTHDLFELRGKVWAVHLVSTSNPQLSQRSLAAMKRLAAKFSDQQDFHLVTLILDPIPAEQATSTLANYANENGMQLPQWWVGTNEPKTLHRFVKSELKGSLFPHLENDRWVHDSSIVLIDRGGHLRRAVIPRKNGGTPAVLPFDFEQAASWDAKGLKSGSSRSNEEELEAVLQQTIQALLTETTGPS
;
A
#
# COMPACT_ATOMS: atom_id res chain seq x y z
N MET A 1 61.35 -4.08 -28.35
CA MET A 1 61.42 -2.68 -28.77
C MET A 1 61.97 -1.93 -27.56
N PRO A 2 63.23 -1.38 -27.59
CA PRO A 2 63.73 -0.63 -26.47
C PRO A 2 63.00 0.73 -26.41
N LEU A 3 62.61 1.14 -25.20
CA LEU A 3 62.03 2.45 -24.94
C LEU A 3 63.06 3.54 -25.26
N PRO A 4 62.63 4.69 -25.83
CA PRO A 4 63.53 5.79 -26.15
C PRO A 4 64.12 6.40 -24.86
N ASP A 5 65.45 6.47 -24.78
CA ASP A 5 66.24 6.93 -23.64
C ASP A 5 66.16 8.50 -23.38
N ASN A 6 65.27 9.19 -24.04
CA ASN A 6 65.13 10.68 -23.92
C ASN A 6 63.78 11.11 -23.39
N LEU A 7 63.36 10.56 -22.27
CA LEU A 7 62.25 11.16 -21.48
C LEU A 7 62.88 12.20 -20.53
N GLU A 8 63.00 13.43 -21.00
CA GLU A 8 63.27 14.57 -20.09
C GLU A 8 62.21 14.64 -19.01
N PRO A 9 62.59 14.75 -17.72
CA PRO A 9 61.62 14.87 -16.65
C PRO A 9 60.81 16.15 -16.87
N ALA A 10 59.49 16.00 -17.01
CA ALA A 10 58.58 17.12 -17.21
C ALA A 10 58.74 18.13 -16.07
N ILE A 11 59.31 19.35 -16.40
CA ILE A 11 59.44 20.45 -15.44
C ILE A 11 58.02 20.91 -15.09
N ARG A 12 57.53 20.52 -13.94
CA ARG A 12 56.23 20.95 -13.43
C ARG A 12 56.30 22.36 -12.90
N ASP A 13 55.65 23.30 -13.59
CA ASP A 13 55.50 24.67 -13.11
C ASP A 13 54.60 24.71 -11.87
N PRO A 14 55.11 25.04 -10.66
CA PRO A 14 54.34 24.99 -9.43
C PRO A 14 53.18 26.01 -9.41
N ARG A 15 53.25 27.08 -10.20
CA ARG A 15 52.20 28.09 -10.33
C ARG A 15 50.99 27.54 -11.12
N LYS A 16 51.26 26.87 -12.23
CA LYS A 16 50.22 26.23 -13.04
C LYS A 16 49.54 25.11 -12.27
N LEU A 17 50.29 24.33 -11.48
CA LEU A 17 49.76 23.25 -10.66
C LEU A 17 48.81 23.77 -9.56
N ARG A 18 49.18 24.85 -8.89
CA ARG A 18 48.33 25.53 -7.91
C ARG A 18 47.04 26.09 -8.54
N LEU A 19 47.17 26.72 -9.71
CA LEU A 19 46.02 27.26 -10.44
C LEU A 19 45.02 26.13 -10.81
N THR A 20 45.55 25.04 -11.38
CA THR A 20 44.69 23.86 -11.73
C THR A 20 44.02 23.26 -10.50
N ALA A 21 44.75 23.16 -9.37
CA ALA A 21 44.17 22.68 -8.11
C ALA A 21 43.02 23.58 -7.63
N TRP A 22 43.20 24.91 -7.67
CA TRP A 22 42.13 25.85 -7.30
C TRP A 22 40.94 25.81 -8.24
N ILE A 23 41.14 25.62 -9.54
CA ILE A 23 40.06 25.44 -10.53
C ILE A 23 39.28 24.17 -10.21
N LEU A 24 39.95 23.06 -9.92
CA LEU A 24 39.26 21.79 -9.55
C LEU A 24 38.46 21.93 -8.25
N VAL A 25 39.03 22.61 -7.25
CA VAL A 25 38.31 22.89 -5.98
C VAL A 25 37.06 23.74 -6.24
N ALA A 26 37.19 24.78 -7.07
CA ALA A 26 36.07 25.63 -7.43
C ALA A 26 34.97 24.84 -8.17
N ILE A 27 35.35 23.99 -9.11
CA ILE A 27 34.40 23.10 -9.82
C ILE A 27 33.69 22.15 -8.85
N MET A 28 34.41 21.55 -7.87
CA MET A 28 33.80 20.69 -6.87
C MET A 28 32.82 21.44 -5.96
N ILE A 29 33.17 22.67 -5.53
CA ILE A 29 32.29 23.48 -4.68
C ILE A 29 31.03 23.89 -5.45
N VAL A 30 31.19 24.41 -6.68
CA VAL A 30 30.04 24.82 -7.51
C VAL A 30 29.19 23.63 -7.90
N GLY A 31 29.79 22.53 -8.36
CA GLY A 31 29.10 21.31 -8.72
C GLY A 31 28.38 20.67 -7.53
N GLY A 32 29.05 20.58 -6.38
CA GLY A 32 28.46 20.09 -5.15
C GLY A 32 27.30 20.97 -4.68
N GLY A 33 27.44 22.29 -4.75
CA GLY A 33 26.37 23.25 -4.43
C GLY A 33 25.15 23.11 -5.35
N LEU A 34 25.36 22.95 -6.66
CA LEU A 34 24.26 22.71 -7.61
C LEU A 34 23.55 21.40 -7.37
N ILE A 35 24.30 20.32 -7.15
CA ILE A 35 23.71 19.00 -6.82
C ILE A 35 22.92 19.08 -5.52
N PHE A 36 23.47 19.72 -4.50
CA PHE A 36 22.83 19.88 -3.20
C PHE A 36 21.52 20.69 -3.30
N THR A 37 21.52 21.81 -4.03
CA THR A 37 20.31 22.62 -4.22
C THR A 37 19.26 21.91 -5.08
N ALA A 38 19.70 21.20 -6.12
CA ALA A 38 18.79 20.37 -6.93
C ALA A 38 18.18 19.24 -6.10
N TYR A 39 18.98 18.57 -5.27
CA TYR A 39 18.52 17.53 -4.38
C TYR A 39 17.55 18.07 -3.31
N GLN A 40 17.83 19.22 -2.72
CA GLN A 40 16.93 19.86 -1.77
C GLN A 40 15.59 20.22 -2.40
N ARG A 41 15.58 20.83 -3.58
CA ARG A 41 14.32 21.13 -4.30
C ARG A 41 13.54 19.86 -4.60
N TRP A 42 14.18 18.86 -5.16
CA TRP A 42 13.54 17.58 -5.45
C TRP A 42 12.99 16.86 -4.19
N SER A 43 13.70 16.94 -3.05
CA SER A 43 13.26 16.34 -1.80
C SER A 43 12.08 17.11 -1.18
N LEU A 44 12.04 18.45 -1.33
CA LEU A 44 10.92 19.27 -0.88
C LEU A 44 9.67 19.02 -1.74
N ASP A 45 9.81 18.94 -3.06
CA ASP A 45 8.70 18.61 -3.96
C ASP A 45 8.12 17.23 -3.65
N LYS A 46 8.98 16.22 -3.41
CA LYS A 46 8.53 14.89 -2.97
C LYS A 46 7.93 14.90 -1.57
N ALA A 47 8.46 15.69 -0.64
CA ALA A 47 7.94 15.77 0.72
C ALA A 47 6.54 16.43 0.76
N SER A 48 6.20 17.26 -0.22
CA SER A 48 4.89 17.89 -0.35
C SER A 48 3.86 17.05 -1.10
N ASP A 49 4.27 16.00 -1.81
CA ASP A 49 3.37 15.13 -2.55
C ASP A 49 2.67 14.15 -1.59
N THR A 50 1.43 14.48 -1.24
CA THR A 50 0.56 13.66 -0.38
C THR A 50 -0.34 12.71 -1.18
N ARG A 51 -0.16 12.63 -2.51
CA ARG A 51 -0.95 11.70 -3.31
C ARG A 51 -0.70 10.27 -2.87
N PRO A 52 -1.76 9.43 -2.77
CA PRO A 52 -1.60 8.04 -2.39
C PRO A 52 -0.63 7.30 -3.30
N ALA A 53 0.37 6.63 -2.72
CA ALA A 53 1.40 5.94 -3.48
C ALA A 53 0.84 4.73 -4.23
N VAL A 54 1.24 4.56 -5.48
CA VAL A 54 0.98 3.34 -6.27
C VAL A 54 2.01 2.28 -5.88
N ILE A 55 1.54 1.16 -5.35
CA ILE A 55 2.40 0.05 -4.90
C ILE A 55 2.50 -1.05 -5.95
N HIS A 56 1.37 -1.39 -6.56
CA HIS A 56 1.25 -2.47 -7.52
C HIS A 56 0.04 -2.25 -8.40
N ARG A 57 0.01 -2.85 -9.59
CA ARG A 57 -1.16 -2.88 -10.47
C ARG A 57 -1.61 -4.32 -10.66
N ILE A 58 -2.85 -4.62 -10.33
CA ILE A 58 -3.46 -5.92 -10.61
C ILE A 58 -3.71 -5.98 -12.11
N LYS A 59 -3.13 -6.96 -12.78
CA LYS A 59 -3.35 -7.20 -14.20
C LYS A 59 -4.59 -8.06 -14.39
N GLN A 60 -5.30 -7.85 -15.50
CA GLN A 60 -6.53 -8.61 -15.82
C GLN A 60 -6.27 -10.13 -15.88
N GLU A 61 -5.12 -10.55 -16.39
CA GLU A 61 -4.76 -11.97 -16.50
C GLU A 61 -4.47 -12.63 -15.13
N ARG A 62 -4.35 -11.83 -14.08
CA ARG A 62 -4.10 -12.27 -12.70
C ARG A 62 -5.24 -11.95 -11.76
N ASP A 63 -6.41 -11.66 -12.32
CA ASP A 63 -7.61 -11.40 -11.53
C ASP A 63 -8.04 -12.63 -10.73
N LEU A 64 -8.82 -12.37 -9.69
CA LEU A 64 -9.39 -13.41 -8.84
C LEU A 64 -10.89 -13.54 -9.12
N ARG A 65 -11.28 -14.72 -9.53
CA ARG A 65 -12.69 -15.13 -9.57
C ARG A 65 -13.12 -15.58 -8.19
N ILE A 66 -14.23 -15.10 -7.69
CA ILE A 66 -14.76 -15.45 -6.37
C ILE A 66 -16.18 -15.99 -6.47
N ILE A 67 -16.55 -16.91 -5.55
CA ILE A 67 -17.94 -17.20 -5.22
C ILE A 67 -18.38 -16.12 -4.24
N ARG A 68 -19.43 -15.37 -4.57
CA ARG A 68 -19.95 -14.28 -3.74
C ARG A 68 -21.10 -14.77 -2.85
N GLN A 69 -21.48 -13.99 -1.81
CA GLN A 69 -22.52 -14.32 -0.84
C GLN A 69 -23.91 -14.59 -1.46
N ASP A 70 -24.17 -14.21 -2.70
CA ASP A 70 -25.40 -14.55 -3.43
C ASP A 70 -25.29 -15.86 -4.24
N GLY A 71 -24.21 -16.60 -4.08
CA GLY A 71 -23.92 -17.85 -4.78
C GLY A 71 -23.46 -17.68 -6.22
N LYS A 72 -23.33 -16.45 -6.72
CA LYS A 72 -22.85 -16.18 -8.07
C LYS A 72 -21.32 -16.06 -8.10
N THR A 73 -20.77 -16.41 -9.24
CA THR A 73 -19.34 -16.26 -9.47
C THR A 73 -19.08 -14.92 -10.14
N HIS A 74 -18.14 -14.15 -9.58
CA HIS A 74 -17.74 -12.84 -10.08
C HIS A 74 -16.23 -12.72 -10.16
N ASP A 75 -15.75 -11.98 -11.11
CA ASP A 75 -14.35 -11.56 -11.19
C ASP A 75 -14.17 -10.24 -10.44
N LEU A 76 -13.13 -10.10 -9.62
CA LEU A 76 -12.91 -8.84 -8.90
C LEU A 76 -12.67 -7.66 -9.86
N PHE A 77 -12.25 -7.96 -11.08
CA PHE A 77 -12.06 -6.98 -12.13
C PHE A 77 -13.36 -6.27 -12.57
N GLU A 78 -14.53 -6.82 -12.24
CA GLU A 78 -15.83 -6.14 -12.43
C GLU A 78 -15.93 -4.84 -11.61
N LEU A 79 -15.11 -4.72 -10.54
CA LEU A 79 -14.99 -3.50 -9.74
C LEU A 79 -14.04 -2.46 -10.38
N ARG A 80 -13.48 -2.73 -11.55
CA ARG A 80 -12.68 -1.75 -12.27
C ARG A 80 -13.52 -0.52 -12.64
N GLY A 81 -12.91 0.66 -12.53
CA GLY A 81 -13.65 1.92 -12.63
C GLY A 81 -14.22 2.41 -11.29
N LYS A 82 -14.17 1.58 -10.27
CA LYS A 82 -14.54 1.90 -8.90
C LYS A 82 -13.31 1.97 -7.99
N VAL A 83 -13.43 2.70 -6.89
CA VAL A 83 -12.49 2.60 -5.76
C VAL A 83 -13.00 1.55 -4.81
N TRP A 84 -12.17 0.64 -4.38
CA TRP A 84 -12.59 -0.43 -3.49
C TRP A 84 -11.55 -0.79 -2.43
N ALA A 85 -12.02 -1.21 -1.28
CA ALA A 85 -11.20 -1.64 -0.15
C ALA A 85 -11.35 -3.15 0.05
N VAL A 86 -10.24 -3.85 0.19
CA VAL A 86 -10.19 -5.29 0.46
C VAL A 86 -9.81 -5.53 1.90
N HIS A 87 -10.56 -6.41 2.54
CA HIS A 87 -10.33 -6.91 3.88
C HIS A 87 -10.27 -8.43 3.86
N LEU A 88 -9.29 -8.99 4.56
CA LEU A 88 -9.08 -10.43 4.66
C LEU A 88 -9.55 -10.92 6.02
N VAL A 89 -10.25 -12.03 6.03
CA VAL A 89 -10.76 -12.64 7.28
C VAL A 89 -10.53 -14.13 7.30
N SER A 90 -10.41 -14.66 8.51
CA SER A 90 -10.50 -16.09 8.78
C SER A 90 -11.58 -16.35 9.83
N THR A 91 -12.45 -17.27 9.56
CA THR A 91 -13.51 -17.71 10.49
C THR A 91 -12.93 -18.53 11.64
N SER A 92 -11.79 -19.19 11.44
CA SER A 92 -11.06 -19.91 12.48
C SER A 92 -10.22 -19.00 13.40
N ASN A 93 -9.97 -17.76 12.96
CA ASN A 93 -9.22 -16.77 13.74
C ASN A 93 -9.82 -15.36 13.61
N PRO A 94 -11.07 -15.13 14.04
CA PRO A 94 -11.76 -13.86 13.83
C PRO A 94 -11.12 -12.69 14.58
N GLN A 95 -10.38 -12.95 15.65
CA GLN A 95 -9.72 -11.90 16.44
C GLN A 95 -8.60 -11.20 15.67
N LEU A 96 -7.94 -11.91 14.75
CA LEU A 96 -6.79 -11.36 13.98
C LEU A 96 -7.17 -10.16 13.11
N SER A 97 -8.43 -10.07 12.65
CA SER A 97 -8.90 -9.00 11.78
C SER A 97 -10.08 -8.21 12.36
N GLN A 98 -10.30 -8.30 13.68
CA GLN A 98 -11.44 -7.66 14.34
C GLN A 98 -11.43 -6.15 14.22
N ARG A 99 -10.27 -5.51 14.37
CA ARG A 99 -10.11 -4.04 14.28
C ARG A 99 -10.28 -3.56 12.84
N SER A 100 -9.66 -4.27 11.90
CA SER A 100 -9.82 -3.98 10.47
C SER A 100 -11.28 -4.15 10.04
N LEU A 101 -12.01 -5.16 10.55
CA LEU A 101 -13.43 -5.33 10.31
C LEU A 101 -14.24 -4.14 10.86
N ALA A 102 -13.93 -3.69 12.07
CA ALA A 102 -14.58 -2.52 12.67
C ALA A 102 -14.34 -1.26 11.82
N ALA A 103 -13.12 -1.06 11.33
CA ALA A 103 -12.80 0.03 10.42
C ALA A 103 -13.58 -0.08 9.10
N MET A 104 -13.69 -1.28 8.50
CA MET A 104 -14.50 -1.51 7.30
C MET A 104 -15.97 -1.17 7.51
N LYS A 105 -16.55 -1.50 8.68
CA LYS A 105 -17.93 -1.11 9.02
C LYS A 105 -18.11 0.41 9.10
N ARG A 106 -17.13 1.12 9.67
CA ARG A 106 -17.16 2.59 9.71
C ARG A 106 -17.01 3.21 8.31
N LEU A 107 -16.19 2.60 7.44
CA LEU A 107 -16.09 3.01 6.03
C LEU A 107 -17.42 2.80 5.29
N ALA A 108 -18.08 1.64 5.48
CA ALA A 108 -19.39 1.37 4.90
C ALA A 108 -20.42 2.44 5.26
N ALA A 109 -20.49 2.81 6.54
CA ALA A 109 -21.39 3.85 7.01
C ALA A 109 -21.04 5.24 6.45
N LYS A 110 -19.74 5.60 6.43
CA LYS A 110 -19.28 6.92 5.97
C LYS A 110 -19.46 7.15 4.49
N PHE A 111 -19.24 6.11 3.69
CA PHE A 111 -19.28 6.18 2.23
C PHE A 111 -20.51 5.49 1.63
N SER A 112 -21.60 5.33 2.41
CA SER A 112 -22.85 4.68 1.99
C SER A 112 -23.46 5.28 0.72
N ASP A 113 -23.34 6.60 0.55
CA ASP A 113 -23.90 7.34 -0.59
C ASP A 113 -22.96 7.36 -1.82
N GLN A 114 -21.76 6.79 -1.70
CA GLN A 114 -20.75 6.78 -2.76
C GLN A 114 -20.89 5.55 -3.64
N GLN A 115 -21.58 5.66 -4.77
CA GLN A 115 -21.80 4.55 -5.71
C GLN A 115 -20.47 4.03 -6.34
N ASP A 116 -19.44 4.85 -6.35
CA ASP A 116 -18.11 4.52 -6.87
C ASP A 116 -17.17 3.92 -5.83
N PHE A 117 -17.66 3.68 -4.60
CA PHE A 117 -16.89 3.03 -3.55
C PHE A 117 -17.49 1.67 -3.19
N HIS A 118 -16.65 0.65 -3.19
CA HIS A 118 -17.05 -0.72 -2.86
C HIS A 118 -16.15 -1.32 -1.77
N LEU A 119 -16.69 -2.29 -1.06
CA LEU A 119 -16.00 -3.06 -0.03
C LEU A 119 -15.98 -4.53 -0.43
N VAL A 120 -14.86 -5.18 -0.18
CA VAL A 120 -14.68 -6.62 -0.46
C VAL A 120 -14.10 -7.27 0.77
N THR A 121 -14.74 -8.33 1.24
CA THR A 121 -14.22 -9.20 2.29
C THR A 121 -13.96 -10.58 1.70
N LEU A 122 -12.72 -11.06 1.82
CA LEU A 122 -12.32 -12.37 1.33
C LEU A 122 -12.10 -13.31 2.51
N ILE A 123 -12.86 -14.41 2.56
CA ILE A 123 -12.72 -15.47 3.57
C ILE A 123 -11.65 -16.45 3.11
N LEU A 124 -10.60 -16.58 3.91
CA LEU A 124 -9.38 -17.33 3.59
C LEU A 124 -9.48 -18.82 3.93
N ASP A 125 -10.39 -19.18 4.84
CA ASP A 125 -10.58 -20.56 5.26
C ASP A 125 -11.09 -21.41 4.09
N PRO A 126 -10.69 -22.69 4.03
CA PRO A 126 -11.27 -23.64 3.10
C PRO A 126 -12.78 -23.80 3.38
N ILE A 127 -13.61 -23.54 2.40
CA ILE A 127 -15.06 -23.75 2.48
C ILE A 127 -15.43 -24.76 1.40
N PRO A 128 -16.10 -25.88 1.76
CA PRO A 128 -16.63 -26.81 0.77
C PRO A 128 -17.57 -26.10 -0.21
N ALA A 129 -17.46 -26.41 -1.50
CA ALA A 129 -18.18 -25.69 -2.56
C ALA A 129 -19.70 -25.67 -2.34
N GLU A 130 -20.25 -26.77 -1.84
CA GLU A 130 -21.68 -26.92 -1.53
C GLU A 130 -22.15 -26.06 -0.35
N GLN A 131 -21.23 -25.65 0.53
CA GLN A 131 -21.50 -24.81 1.69
C GLN A 131 -21.12 -23.36 1.47
N ALA A 132 -20.40 -23.05 0.39
CA ALA A 132 -19.81 -21.73 0.18
C ALA A 132 -20.87 -20.63 0.23
N THR A 133 -21.96 -20.77 -0.52
CA THR A 133 -23.01 -19.76 -0.59
C THR A 133 -23.65 -19.51 0.79
N SER A 134 -24.05 -20.56 1.52
CA SER A 134 -24.65 -20.40 2.82
C SER A 134 -23.70 -19.80 3.86
N THR A 135 -22.45 -20.24 3.87
CA THR A 135 -21.42 -19.72 4.79
C THR A 135 -21.15 -18.24 4.53
N LEU A 136 -20.99 -17.86 3.27
CA LEU A 136 -20.75 -16.46 2.89
C LEU A 136 -21.96 -15.56 3.19
N ALA A 137 -23.19 -16.05 2.91
CA ALA A 137 -24.42 -15.32 3.20
C ALA A 137 -24.62 -15.12 4.70
N ASN A 138 -24.40 -16.16 5.51
CA ASN A 138 -24.48 -16.05 6.96
C ASN A 138 -23.47 -15.06 7.51
N TYR A 139 -22.20 -15.16 7.10
CA TYR A 139 -21.14 -14.22 7.51
C TYR A 139 -21.48 -12.79 7.13
N ALA A 140 -21.98 -12.57 5.91
CA ALA A 140 -22.41 -11.27 5.43
C ALA A 140 -23.55 -10.69 6.27
N ASN A 141 -24.58 -11.47 6.54
CA ASN A 141 -25.74 -11.08 7.35
C ASN A 141 -25.35 -10.73 8.80
N GLU A 142 -24.56 -11.58 9.45
CA GLU A 142 -24.07 -11.37 10.83
C GLU A 142 -23.26 -10.08 10.97
N ASN A 143 -22.58 -9.68 9.90
CA ASN A 143 -21.73 -8.49 9.89
C ASN A 143 -22.35 -7.28 9.21
N GLY A 144 -23.58 -7.35 8.69
CA GLY A 144 -24.28 -6.27 8.02
C GLY A 144 -23.69 -5.88 6.66
N MET A 145 -23.06 -6.86 5.96
CA MET A 145 -22.41 -6.65 4.66
C MET A 145 -23.39 -6.87 3.53
N GLN A 146 -23.92 -5.77 2.97
CA GLN A 146 -25.00 -5.82 1.98
C GLN A 146 -24.52 -5.53 0.56
N LEU A 147 -25.03 -6.30 -0.39
CA LEU A 147 -24.92 -6.02 -1.82
C LEU A 147 -25.75 -4.79 -2.20
N PRO A 148 -25.36 -4.04 -3.24
CA PRO A 148 -24.23 -4.27 -4.13
C PRO A 148 -22.90 -3.69 -3.62
N GLN A 149 -22.89 -2.91 -2.54
CA GLN A 149 -21.71 -2.15 -2.10
C GLN A 149 -20.66 -3.01 -1.40
N TRP A 150 -21.06 -4.05 -0.69
CA TRP A 150 -20.14 -4.90 0.08
C TRP A 150 -20.20 -6.35 -0.39
N TRP A 151 -19.12 -6.79 -1.03
CA TRP A 151 -18.98 -8.17 -1.50
C TRP A 151 -18.28 -9.02 -0.44
N VAL A 152 -18.85 -10.16 -0.16
CA VAL A 152 -18.20 -11.22 0.65
C VAL A 152 -17.97 -12.40 -0.26
N GLY A 153 -16.74 -12.87 -0.33
CA GLY A 153 -16.40 -13.93 -1.27
C GLY A 153 -15.27 -14.83 -0.81
N THR A 154 -15.14 -15.94 -1.49
CA THR A 154 -14.05 -16.91 -1.33
C THR A 154 -13.69 -17.53 -2.67
N ASN A 155 -12.57 -18.25 -2.69
CA ASN A 155 -12.18 -19.12 -3.78
C ASN A 155 -11.43 -20.33 -3.21
N GLU A 156 -11.01 -21.25 -4.07
CA GLU A 156 -10.09 -22.32 -3.72
C GLU A 156 -8.89 -21.75 -2.97
N PRO A 157 -8.55 -22.26 -1.77
CA PRO A 157 -7.59 -21.63 -0.86
C PRO A 157 -6.22 -21.36 -1.50
N LYS A 158 -5.71 -22.31 -2.26
CA LYS A 158 -4.39 -22.16 -2.91
C LYS A 158 -4.36 -20.99 -3.89
N THR A 159 -5.43 -20.80 -4.65
CA THR A 159 -5.60 -19.70 -5.61
C THR A 159 -5.76 -18.37 -4.88
N LEU A 160 -6.64 -18.34 -3.89
CA LEU A 160 -6.89 -17.16 -3.07
C LEU A 160 -5.65 -16.70 -2.31
N HIS A 161 -4.96 -17.61 -1.61
CA HIS A 161 -3.76 -17.27 -0.84
C HIS A 161 -2.62 -16.76 -1.73
N ARG A 162 -2.48 -17.34 -2.93
CA ARG A 162 -1.51 -16.84 -3.92
C ARG A 162 -1.86 -15.44 -4.36
N PHE A 163 -3.14 -15.16 -4.66
CA PHE A 163 -3.60 -13.83 -5.05
C PHE A 163 -3.34 -12.81 -3.94
N VAL A 164 -3.64 -13.14 -2.69
CA VAL A 164 -3.35 -12.29 -1.53
C VAL A 164 -1.87 -11.92 -1.46
N LYS A 165 -0.98 -12.90 -1.63
CA LYS A 165 0.46 -12.62 -1.57
C LYS A 165 1.00 -11.90 -2.79
N SER A 166 0.61 -12.34 -4.00
CA SER A 166 1.20 -11.84 -5.25
C SER A 166 0.57 -10.54 -5.74
N GLU A 167 -0.75 -10.41 -5.65
CA GLU A 167 -1.46 -9.26 -6.21
C GLU A 167 -1.84 -8.23 -5.15
N LEU A 168 -2.37 -8.63 -3.99
CA LEU A 168 -2.68 -7.71 -2.90
C LEU A 168 -1.44 -7.30 -2.08
N LYS A 169 -0.26 -7.91 -2.35
CA LYS A 169 1.01 -7.60 -1.66
C LYS A 169 0.92 -7.75 -0.15
N GLY A 170 0.19 -8.75 0.31
CA GLY A 170 0.12 -9.09 1.73
C GLY A 170 1.51 -9.31 2.31
N SER A 171 1.77 -8.77 3.49
CA SER A 171 3.05 -8.90 4.19
C SER A 171 3.34 -10.37 4.51
N LEU A 172 2.31 -11.14 4.81
CA LEU A 172 2.37 -12.55 5.19
C LEU A 172 1.62 -13.41 4.18
N PHE A 173 2.18 -14.59 3.84
CA PHE A 173 1.44 -15.61 3.10
C PHE A 173 0.46 -16.31 4.06
N PRO A 174 -0.85 -16.42 3.75
CA PRO A 174 -1.78 -17.11 4.61
C PRO A 174 -1.37 -18.55 4.90
N HIS A 175 -1.27 -18.92 6.17
CA HIS A 175 -0.87 -20.26 6.60
C HIS A 175 -1.55 -20.64 7.92
N LEU A 176 -1.51 -21.93 8.23
CA LEU A 176 -2.04 -22.46 9.49
C LEU A 176 -0.96 -22.42 10.57
N GLU A 177 -1.31 -21.88 11.73
CA GLU A 177 -0.52 -21.95 12.96
C GLU A 177 -1.46 -22.37 14.09
N ASN A 178 -1.18 -23.50 14.74
CA ASN A 178 -2.03 -24.08 15.80
C ASN A 178 -3.53 -24.19 15.39
N ASP A 179 -3.78 -24.74 14.21
CA ASP A 179 -5.11 -24.92 13.60
C ASP A 179 -5.91 -23.61 13.35
N ARG A 180 -5.22 -22.45 13.37
CA ARG A 180 -5.80 -21.15 13.07
C ARG A 180 -5.10 -20.53 11.86
N TRP A 181 -5.88 -19.92 10.98
CA TRP A 181 -5.29 -19.18 9.87
C TRP A 181 -4.68 -17.86 10.33
N VAL A 182 -3.43 -17.68 9.96
CA VAL A 182 -2.68 -16.43 10.17
C VAL A 182 -2.46 -15.77 8.81
N HIS A 183 -2.76 -14.49 8.73
CA HIS A 183 -2.69 -13.72 7.49
C HIS A 183 -2.41 -12.23 7.79
N ASP A 184 -2.16 -11.46 6.75
CA ASP A 184 -2.08 -10.00 6.82
C ASP A 184 -3.49 -9.43 7.04
N SER A 185 -3.73 -8.72 8.14
CA SER A 185 -5.02 -8.13 8.50
C SER A 185 -5.20 -6.69 7.98
N SER A 186 -4.21 -6.16 7.25
CA SER A 186 -4.28 -4.80 6.72
C SER A 186 -5.38 -4.65 5.67
N ILE A 187 -6.00 -3.47 5.65
CA ILE A 187 -6.94 -3.09 4.60
C ILE A 187 -6.15 -2.66 3.37
N VAL A 188 -6.49 -3.21 2.21
CA VAL A 188 -5.87 -2.88 0.93
C VAL A 188 -6.80 -2.00 0.11
N LEU A 189 -6.35 -0.80 -0.29
CA LEU A 189 -7.11 0.08 -1.18
C LEU A 189 -6.70 -0.14 -2.63
N ILE A 190 -7.70 -0.15 -3.51
CA ILE A 190 -7.52 -0.29 -4.95
C ILE A 190 -8.27 0.84 -5.65
N ASP A 191 -7.59 1.53 -6.57
CA ASP A 191 -8.17 2.62 -7.34
C ASP A 191 -8.93 2.13 -8.60
N ARG A 192 -9.53 3.08 -9.32
CA ARG A 192 -10.29 2.81 -10.56
C ARG A 192 -9.48 2.11 -11.65
N GLY A 193 -8.15 2.28 -11.65
CA GLY A 193 -7.22 1.66 -12.60
C GLY A 193 -6.76 0.25 -12.21
N GLY A 194 -7.16 -0.21 -11.01
CA GLY A 194 -6.70 -1.49 -10.45
C GLY A 194 -5.32 -1.39 -9.79
N HIS A 195 -4.90 -0.19 -9.35
CA HIS A 195 -3.65 -0.02 -8.63
C HIS A 195 -3.87 -0.10 -7.11
N LEU A 196 -3.02 -0.87 -6.44
CA LEU A 196 -2.91 -0.83 -4.99
C LEU A 196 -2.37 0.53 -4.56
N ARG A 197 -3.08 1.16 -3.63
CA ARG A 197 -2.75 2.48 -3.13
C ARG A 197 -2.48 2.43 -1.62
N ARG A 198 -1.46 3.16 -1.20
CA ARG A 198 -1.14 3.34 0.22
C ARG A 198 -1.04 4.82 0.55
N ALA A 199 -1.29 5.14 1.82
CA ALA A 199 -1.11 6.51 2.28
C ALA A 199 0.35 6.93 2.26
N VAL A 200 0.58 8.19 1.91
CA VAL A 200 1.88 8.84 1.96
C VAL A 200 1.87 9.87 3.09
N ILE A 201 2.75 9.70 4.06
CA ILE A 201 2.90 10.62 5.18
C ILE A 201 4.20 11.40 5.00
N PRO A 202 4.11 12.73 4.78
CA PRO A 202 5.29 13.58 4.71
C PRO A 202 6.09 13.56 6.01
N ARG A 203 7.41 13.52 5.92
CA ARG A 203 8.27 13.67 7.09
C ARG A 203 8.53 15.14 7.39
N LYS A 204 8.29 15.56 8.65
CA LYS A 204 8.47 16.97 9.09
C LYS A 204 9.89 17.50 8.87
N ASN A 205 10.89 16.64 8.92
CA ASN A 205 12.31 17.04 8.82
C ASN A 205 12.89 16.82 7.41
N GLY A 206 12.05 16.70 6.38
CA GLY A 206 12.48 16.34 5.02
C GLY A 206 12.82 14.85 4.90
N GLY A 207 13.19 14.43 3.69
CA GLY A 207 13.50 13.02 3.37
C GLY A 207 12.35 12.31 2.66
N THR A 208 12.54 11.02 2.41
CA THR A 208 11.53 10.20 1.71
C THR A 208 10.27 10.05 2.56
N PRO A 209 9.09 10.39 2.04
CA PRO A 209 7.82 10.19 2.75
C PRO A 209 7.64 8.73 3.17
N ALA A 210 6.98 8.53 4.30
CA ALA A 210 6.62 7.19 4.74
C ALA A 210 5.39 6.70 3.98
N VAL A 211 5.44 5.46 3.48
CA VAL A 211 4.31 4.79 2.85
C VAL A 211 3.75 3.78 3.84
N LEU A 212 2.52 3.99 4.30
CA LEU A 212 1.93 3.18 5.35
C LEU A 212 0.89 2.20 4.81
N PRO A 213 0.95 0.92 5.24
CA PRO A 213 -0.19 -0.01 5.13
C PRO A 213 -1.28 0.39 6.13
N PHE A 214 -2.52 0.04 5.85
CA PHE A 214 -3.65 0.28 6.75
C PHE A 214 -3.83 -0.92 7.69
N ASP A 215 -2.85 -1.14 8.56
CA ASP A 215 -2.82 -2.24 9.53
C ASP A 215 -3.26 -1.73 10.92
N PHE A 216 -4.53 -1.97 11.23
CA PHE A 216 -5.17 -1.53 12.47
C PHE A 216 -4.71 -2.35 13.68
N GLU A 217 -4.36 -3.62 13.49
CA GLU A 217 -3.83 -4.45 14.58
C GLU A 217 -2.43 -3.96 15.00
N GLN A 218 -1.60 -3.59 14.03
CA GLN A 218 -0.30 -3.00 14.31
C GLN A 218 -0.44 -1.63 14.99
N ALA A 219 -1.36 -0.78 14.53
CA ALA A 219 -1.62 0.53 15.14
C ALA A 219 -2.04 0.38 16.62
N ALA A 220 -2.95 -0.53 16.91
CA ALA A 220 -3.37 -0.83 18.28
C ALA A 220 -2.23 -1.41 19.14
N SER A 221 -1.37 -2.23 18.56
CA SER A 221 -0.17 -2.74 19.25
C SER A 221 0.77 -1.60 19.65
N TRP A 222 0.91 -0.58 18.80
CA TRP A 222 1.69 0.62 19.13
C TRP A 222 1.04 1.44 20.22
N ASP A 223 -0.28 1.62 20.19
CA ASP A 223 -1.03 2.29 21.25
C ASP A 223 -0.85 1.58 22.60
N ALA A 224 -0.96 0.25 22.63
CA ALA A 224 -0.75 -0.57 23.83
C ALA A 224 0.68 -0.45 24.39
N LYS A 225 1.68 -0.20 23.53
CA LYS A 225 3.08 0.05 23.94
C LYS A 225 3.36 1.51 24.29
N GLY A 226 2.38 2.40 24.23
CA GLY A 226 2.55 3.83 24.47
C GLY A 226 3.34 4.57 23.39
N LEU A 227 3.53 3.95 22.21
CA LEU A 227 4.21 4.56 21.08
C LEU A 227 3.23 5.48 20.34
N LYS A 228 3.49 6.78 20.36
CA LYS A 228 2.64 7.78 19.71
C LYS A 228 3.33 8.41 18.51
N SER A 229 2.57 8.67 17.46
CA SER A 229 3.03 9.36 16.24
C SER A 229 3.22 10.87 16.41
N GLY A 230 3.05 11.40 17.62
CA GLY A 230 3.26 12.82 17.96
C GLY A 230 2.00 13.68 17.95
N SER A 231 0.82 13.08 17.78
CA SER A 231 -0.48 13.74 17.97
C SER A 231 -1.12 13.36 19.32
N SER A 232 -2.23 14.03 19.66
CA SER A 232 -3.05 13.71 20.83
C SER A 232 -3.96 12.49 20.62
N ARG A 233 -4.11 12.04 19.35
CA ARG A 233 -4.95 10.90 18.98
C ARG A 233 -4.20 9.58 19.16
N SER A 234 -4.95 8.47 19.24
CA SER A 234 -4.36 7.14 19.14
C SER A 234 -3.85 6.87 17.71
N ASN A 235 -2.90 5.94 17.56
CA ASN A 235 -2.42 5.54 16.23
C ASN A 235 -3.54 4.92 15.38
N GLU A 236 -4.49 4.23 16.02
CA GLU A 236 -5.66 3.65 15.35
C GLU A 236 -6.58 4.74 14.79
N GLU A 237 -6.87 5.80 15.57
CA GLU A 237 -7.67 6.94 15.11
C GLU A 237 -6.97 7.74 14.00
N GLU A 238 -5.66 7.92 14.09
CA GLU A 238 -4.89 8.57 13.02
C GLU A 238 -4.89 7.76 11.74
N LEU A 239 -4.67 6.44 11.85
CA LEU A 239 -4.68 5.54 10.71
C LEU A 239 -6.05 5.54 10.02
N GLU A 240 -7.13 5.59 10.79
CA GLU A 240 -8.48 5.69 10.25
C GLU A 240 -8.70 7.00 9.51
N ALA A 241 -8.29 8.13 10.09
CA ALA A 241 -8.39 9.43 9.44
C ALA A 241 -7.61 9.45 8.10
N VAL A 242 -6.40 8.91 8.10
CA VAL A 242 -5.57 8.80 6.91
C VAL A 242 -6.19 7.86 5.85
N LEU A 243 -6.77 6.74 6.27
CA LEU A 243 -7.49 5.83 5.37
C LEU A 243 -8.68 6.52 4.69
N GLN A 244 -9.48 7.23 5.47
CA GLN A 244 -10.65 7.98 4.96
C GLN A 244 -10.23 9.10 4.00
N GLN A 245 -9.18 9.86 4.32
CA GLN A 245 -8.63 10.88 3.44
C GLN A 245 -8.09 10.29 2.14
N THR A 246 -7.42 9.13 2.23
CA THR A 246 -6.91 8.42 1.05
C THR A 246 -8.06 7.99 0.13
N ILE A 247 -9.14 7.41 0.68
CA ILE A 247 -10.33 7.03 -0.09
C ILE A 247 -10.92 8.27 -0.77
N GLN A 248 -11.09 9.37 -0.04
CA GLN A 248 -11.63 10.61 -0.60
C GLN A 248 -10.78 11.14 -1.75
N ALA A 249 -9.45 11.12 -1.60
CA ALA A 249 -8.53 11.51 -2.66
C ALA A 249 -8.70 10.63 -3.90
N LEU A 250 -8.79 9.29 -3.73
CA LEU A 250 -8.97 8.34 -4.83
C LEU A 250 -10.33 8.51 -5.55
N LEU A 251 -11.37 8.88 -4.80
CA LEU A 251 -12.70 9.16 -5.37
C LEU A 251 -12.71 10.43 -6.22
N THR A 252 -11.86 11.40 -5.87
CA THR A 252 -11.74 12.67 -6.60
C THR A 252 -10.70 12.63 -7.72
N GLU A 253 -9.78 11.65 -7.71
CA GLU A 253 -8.84 11.46 -8.81
C GLU A 253 -9.62 11.19 -10.11
N THR A 254 -9.52 12.11 -11.07
CA THR A 254 -9.93 11.82 -12.44
C THR A 254 -8.93 10.81 -13.00
N THR A 255 -9.44 9.69 -13.52
CA THR A 255 -8.60 8.69 -14.19
C THR A 255 -7.80 9.40 -15.28
N GLY A 256 -6.51 9.61 -15.01
CA GLY A 256 -5.60 10.06 -16.04
C GLY A 256 -5.55 9.03 -17.19
N PRO A 257 -5.14 9.42 -18.39
CA PRO A 257 -5.06 8.51 -19.52
C PRO A 257 -4.21 7.29 -19.13
N SER A 258 -4.78 6.12 -19.36
CA SER A 258 -4.20 4.79 -19.15
C SER A 258 -2.92 4.58 -19.97
#